data_0e20fcf369eb9f2ce5074b11c6e7fcb9
#
_entry.id   0e20fcf369eb9f2ce5074b11c6e7fcb9
#
_cell.length_a   1.000
_cell.length_b   1.000
_cell.length_c   1.000
_cell.angle_alpha   90.00
_cell.angle_beta   90.00
_cell.angle_gamma   90.00
#
_symmetry.space_group_name_H-M   'P 1'
#
loop_
_entity.id
_entity.type
_entity.pdbx_description
1 polymer ?
#
loop_
_entity_poly.entity_id
_entity_poly.type
_entity_poly.pdbx_seq_one_letter_code
_entity_poly.pdbx_strand_id
1 'polypeptide(L)'
;MQTEENFRIIRNARRKHIALRIAPDGILEILAPPGVPESFLSRLPVSERTAIKKLRERSAALHRKQCEVAEGTLLPLLGKYYPLHLSSRLRLFDGERFIVPRGSREEIIAALTAIYREIAGRVIFKRCKQLEESCQLHPAALRISSADTRWGSCNSRKEITFSWKLVQCPEELIDYVIIHELAHLVELNHSPRFWQIVKNFAPRFQELKKQLRNFSRTLPQL
;
A
#
# COMPACT_ATOMS: atom_id res chain seq x y z
N MET A 1 -8.65 39.58 10.12
CA MET A 1 -7.46 39.09 9.36
C MET A 1 -7.83 37.81 8.68
N GLN A 2 -8.11 37.87 7.37
CA GLN A 2 -8.30 36.65 6.54
C GLN A 2 -6.92 36.07 6.32
N THR A 3 -6.62 34.94 6.93
CA THR A 3 -5.46 34.12 6.53
C THR A 3 -5.77 33.58 5.14
N GLU A 4 -5.09 34.11 4.12
CA GLU A 4 -5.06 33.51 2.79
C GLU A 4 -4.62 32.06 2.94
N GLU A 5 -5.55 31.12 2.77
CA GLU A 5 -5.20 29.71 2.78
C GLU A 5 -4.36 29.43 1.52
N ASN A 6 -3.10 29.10 1.74
CA ASN A 6 -2.17 28.75 0.66
C ASN A 6 -2.61 27.43 0.02
N PHE A 7 -3.01 27.45 -1.25
CA PHE A 7 -3.45 26.26 -1.99
C PHE A 7 -2.91 26.26 -3.42
N ARG A 8 -2.87 25.08 -4.03
CA ARG A 8 -2.48 24.85 -5.43
C ARG A 8 -3.60 24.21 -6.21
N ILE A 9 -3.90 24.68 -7.41
CA ILE A 9 -4.84 24.06 -8.36
C ILE A 9 -4.05 23.19 -9.32
N ILE A 10 -4.39 21.88 -9.35
CA ILE A 10 -3.79 20.91 -10.26
C ILE A 10 -4.86 20.41 -11.21
N ARG A 11 -4.68 20.68 -12.51
CA ARG A 11 -5.61 20.23 -13.55
C ARG A 11 -5.16 18.89 -14.13
N ASN A 12 -6.12 17.96 -14.27
CA ASN A 12 -5.85 16.63 -14.82
C ASN A 12 -7.00 16.21 -15.74
N ALA A 13 -6.70 16.04 -17.03
CA ALA A 13 -7.68 15.68 -18.06
C ALA A 13 -8.36 14.32 -17.85
N ARG A 14 -7.75 13.41 -17.09
CA ARG A 14 -8.33 12.10 -16.77
C ARG A 14 -9.35 12.13 -15.63
N ARG A 15 -9.47 13.27 -14.93
CA ARG A 15 -10.41 13.42 -13.82
C ARG A 15 -11.81 13.82 -14.31
N LYS A 16 -12.82 13.21 -13.66
CA LYS A 16 -14.23 13.55 -13.84
C LYS A 16 -14.79 14.38 -12.69
N HIS A 17 -14.12 14.39 -11.53
CA HIS A 17 -14.58 15.06 -10.30
C HIS A 17 -13.47 15.86 -9.66
N ILE A 18 -13.84 16.91 -8.91
CA ILE A 18 -12.93 17.68 -8.06
C ILE A 18 -12.61 16.86 -6.82
N ALA A 19 -11.35 16.91 -6.38
CA ALA A 19 -10.93 16.32 -5.11
C ALA A 19 -9.98 17.28 -4.37
N LEU A 20 -10.05 17.23 -3.04
CA LEU A 20 -9.17 17.97 -2.15
C LEU A 20 -8.19 16.99 -1.50
N ARG A 21 -6.91 17.34 -1.44
CA ARG A 21 -5.91 16.61 -0.66
C ARG A 21 -4.92 17.57 -0.03
N ILE A 22 -4.26 17.12 1.03
CA ILE A 22 -3.11 17.81 1.60
C ILE A 22 -1.86 17.16 1.00
N ALA A 23 -1.00 17.99 0.39
CA ALA A 23 0.28 17.54 -0.15
C ALA A 23 1.29 17.25 0.99
N PRO A 24 2.40 16.55 0.73
CA PRO A 24 3.43 16.27 1.73
C PRO A 24 4.01 17.52 2.41
N ASP A 25 4.05 18.65 1.69
CA ASP A 25 4.48 19.95 2.19
C ASP A 25 3.40 20.71 2.99
N GLY A 26 2.24 20.08 3.25
CA GLY A 26 1.12 20.66 4.03
C GLY A 26 0.22 21.61 3.23
N ILE A 27 0.51 21.87 1.95
CA ILE A 27 -0.30 22.75 1.10
C ILE A 27 -1.55 22.00 0.63
N LEU A 28 -2.70 22.70 0.64
CA LEU A 28 -3.95 22.18 0.08
C LEU A 28 -3.84 22.09 -1.44
N GLU A 29 -4.07 20.92 -2.02
CA GLU A 29 -4.16 20.73 -3.47
C GLU A 29 -5.62 20.50 -3.87
N ILE A 30 -6.08 21.30 -4.83
CA ILE A 30 -7.38 21.18 -5.47
C ILE A 30 -7.16 20.51 -6.83
N LEU A 31 -7.53 19.27 -6.91
CA LEU A 31 -7.39 18.46 -8.13
C LEU A 31 -8.68 18.56 -8.94
N ALA A 32 -8.65 19.13 -10.15
CA ALA A 32 -9.84 19.41 -10.93
C ALA A 32 -9.73 18.98 -12.41
N PRO A 33 -10.86 18.70 -13.08
CA PRO A 33 -10.93 18.60 -14.54
C PRO A 33 -10.57 19.94 -15.21
N PRO A 34 -10.10 19.95 -16.48
CA PRO A 34 -9.71 21.18 -17.16
C PRO A 34 -10.82 22.23 -17.31
N GLY A 35 -12.08 21.78 -17.48
CA GLY A 35 -13.24 22.66 -17.74
C GLY A 35 -13.83 23.38 -16.53
N VAL A 36 -13.29 23.19 -15.33
CA VAL A 36 -13.84 23.86 -14.12
C VAL A 36 -13.29 25.28 -14.02
N PRO A 37 -14.14 26.32 -13.87
CA PRO A 37 -13.69 27.71 -13.74
C PRO A 37 -12.79 27.92 -12.50
N GLU A 38 -11.75 28.70 -12.64
CA GLU A 38 -10.82 28.98 -11.54
C GLU A 38 -11.50 29.76 -10.40
N SER A 39 -12.42 30.65 -10.74
CA SER A 39 -13.23 31.40 -9.77
C SER A 39 -14.08 30.50 -8.86
N PHE A 40 -14.49 29.32 -9.35
CA PHE A 40 -15.17 28.31 -8.54
C PHE A 40 -14.16 27.60 -7.62
N LEU A 41 -13.03 27.15 -8.18
CA LEU A 41 -12.01 26.42 -7.43
C LEU A 41 -11.41 27.26 -6.29
N SER A 42 -11.21 28.55 -6.51
CA SER A 42 -10.66 29.48 -5.51
C SER A 42 -11.60 29.76 -4.32
N ARG A 43 -12.89 29.44 -4.44
CA ARG A 43 -13.87 29.54 -3.33
C ARG A 43 -13.93 28.28 -2.46
N LEU A 44 -13.46 27.14 -2.97
CA LEU A 44 -13.52 25.85 -2.26
C LEU A 44 -12.81 25.86 -0.90
N PRO A 45 -11.66 26.53 -0.69
CA PRO A 45 -11.05 26.59 0.64
C PRO A 45 -11.95 27.20 1.70
N VAL A 46 -12.77 28.16 1.33
CA VAL A 46 -13.72 28.82 2.23
C VAL A 46 -14.99 27.98 2.43
N SER A 47 -15.59 27.50 1.33
CA SER A 47 -16.84 26.71 1.39
C SER A 47 -16.66 25.34 2.04
N GLU A 48 -15.50 24.69 1.86
CA GLU A 48 -15.19 23.35 2.35
C GLU A 48 -14.29 23.34 3.60
N ARG A 49 -14.26 24.43 4.36
CA ARG A 49 -13.37 24.63 5.51
C ARG A 49 -13.40 23.48 6.51
N THR A 50 -14.57 22.93 6.80
CA THR A 50 -14.72 21.81 7.75
C THR A 50 -14.12 20.52 7.19
N ALA A 51 -14.32 20.24 5.90
CA ALA A 51 -13.74 19.08 5.23
C ALA A 51 -12.21 19.20 5.15
N ILE A 52 -11.70 20.39 4.83
CA ILE A 52 -10.27 20.68 4.77
C ILE A 52 -9.62 20.55 6.15
N LYS A 53 -10.26 21.03 7.21
CA LYS A 53 -9.78 20.84 8.60
C LYS A 53 -9.61 19.35 8.92
N LYS A 54 -10.63 18.53 8.63
CA LYS A 54 -10.55 17.06 8.81
C LYS A 54 -9.45 16.43 7.96
N LEU A 55 -9.23 16.90 6.72
CA LEU A 55 -8.14 16.42 5.87
C LEU A 55 -6.77 16.78 6.47
N ARG A 56 -6.59 18.00 6.98
CA ARG A 56 -5.35 18.43 7.66
C ARG A 56 -5.09 17.62 8.93
N GLU A 57 -6.12 17.41 9.76
CA GLU A 57 -6.00 16.58 10.98
C GLU A 57 -5.62 15.13 10.64
N ARG A 58 -6.23 14.55 9.59
CA ARG A 58 -5.87 13.22 9.09
C ARG A 58 -4.45 13.18 8.53
N SER A 59 -4.06 14.18 7.74
CA SER A 59 -2.71 14.28 7.19
C SER A 59 -1.67 14.44 8.32
N ALA A 60 -1.93 15.30 9.30
CA ALA A 60 -1.05 15.47 10.46
C ALA A 60 -0.98 14.22 11.33
N ALA A 61 -2.08 13.47 11.48
CA ALA A 61 -2.08 12.18 12.17
C ALA A 61 -1.30 11.11 11.41
N LEU A 62 -1.35 11.14 10.07
CA LEU A 62 -0.54 10.27 9.21
C LEU A 62 0.95 10.65 9.30
N HIS A 63 1.30 11.94 9.30
CA HIS A 63 2.68 12.39 9.50
C HIS A 63 3.22 12.07 10.90
N ARG A 64 2.39 12.15 11.96
CA ARG A 64 2.79 11.68 13.31
C ARG A 64 2.96 10.16 13.39
N LYS A 65 2.28 9.40 12.52
CA LYS A 65 2.45 7.95 12.34
C LYS A 65 3.58 7.58 11.38
N GLN A 66 4.26 8.54 10.77
CA GLN A 66 5.51 8.27 10.07
C GLN A 66 6.50 7.76 11.12
N CYS A 67 6.72 6.44 11.08
CA CYS A 67 7.65 5.76 11.97
C CYS A 67 9.00 6.50 11.91
N GLU A 68 9.51 6.97 13.05
CA GLU A 68 10.91 7.36 13.11
C GLU A 68 11.73 6.13 12.77
N VAL A 69 12.34 6.15 11.60
CA VAL A 69 13.17 5.05 11.11
C VAL A 69 14.57 5.25 11.68
N ALA A 70 14.78 4.77 12.92
CA ALA A 70 16.01 4.92 13.68
C ALA A 70 16.56 3.55 14.08
N GLU A 71 17.76 3.55 14.64
CA GLU A 71 18.37 2.36 15.25
C GLU A 71 17.38 1.70 16.22
N GLY A 72 17.20 0.37 16.11
CA GLY A 72 16.29 -0.40 16.96
C GLY A 72 14.82 -0.34 16.57
N THR A 73 14.42 0.44 15.57
CA THR A 73 13.02 0.46 15.07
C THR A 73 12.58 -0.96 14.71
N LEU A 74 11.45 -1.40 15.24
CA LEU A 74 10.89 -2.72 14.95
C LEU A 74 10.10 -2.69 13.63
N LEU A 75 10.48 -3.55 12.70
CA LEU A 75 9.94 -3.65 11.35
C LEU A 75 9.25 -5.00 11.13
N PRO A 76 8.01 -5.04 10.60
CA PRO A 76 7.25 -6.27 10.41
C PRO A 76 7.77 -7.07 9.21
N LEU A 77 7.91 -8.38 9.38
CA LEU A 77 8.20 -9.33 8.30
C LEU A 77 7.57 -10.69 8.65
N LEU A 78 6.73 -11.22 7.75
CA LEU A 78 6.02 -12.51 7.92
C LEU A 78 5.30 -12.62 9.28
N GLY A 79 4.67 -11.52 9.72
CA GLY A 79 3.93 -11.45 10.97
C GLY A 79 4.79 -11.35 12.24
N LYS A 80 6.10 -11.30 12.12
CA LYS A 80 7.06 -11.06 13.22
C LYS A 80 7.66 -9.68 13.12
N TYR A 81 8.30 -9.21 14.19
CA TYR A 81 8.97 -7.91 14.22
C TYR A 81 10.46 -8.10 14.41
N TYR A 82 11.23 -7.36 13.63
CA TYR A 82 12.70 -7.44 13.62
C TYR A 82 13.28 -6.04 13.76
N PRO A 83 14.37 -5.86 14.54
CA PRO A 83 14.98 -4.55 14.75
C PRO A 83 15.72 -4.08 13.49
N LEU A 84 15.72 -2.77 13.30
CA LEU A 84 16.58 -2.08 12.34
C LEU A 84 17.95 -1.82 12.94
N HIS A 85 19.01 -2.15 12.23
CA HIS A 85 20.39 -1.81 12.54
C HIS A 85 20.98 -0.91 11.45
N LEU A 86 21.57 0.21 11.86
CA LEU A 86 22.22 1.17 10.97
C LEU A 86 23.72 0.88 10.88
N SER A 87 24.17 0.43 9.71
CA SER A 87 25.57 0.08 9.40
C SER A 87 26.28 1.18 8.63
N SER A 88 27.57 0.98 8.31
CA SER A 88 28.32 1.88 7.44
C SER A 88 28.09 1.62 5.94
N ARG A 89 27.81 0.38 5.52
CA ARG A 89 27.72 -0.01 4.09
C ARG A 89 26.72 -1.11 3.77
N LEU A 90 26.34 -1.96 4.74
CA LEU A 90 25.54 -3.15 4.45
C LEU A 90 24.05 -2.83 4.25
N ARG A 91 23.44 -3.54 3.31
CA ARG A 91 22.00 -3.51 3.06
C ARG A 91 21.50 -4.94 2.88
N LEU A 92 20.96 -5.55 3.94
CA LEU A 92 20.41 -6.92 3.91
C LEU A 92 19.46 -7.16 5.11
N PHE A 93 18.76 -8.28 5.06
CA PHE A 93 18.13 -8.92 6.21
C PHE A 93 18.90 -10.21 6.51
N ASP A 94 19.46 -10.33 7.73
CA ASP A 94 20.32 -11.45 8.11
C ASP A 94 19.55 -12.62 8.76
N GLY A 95 18.24 -12.51 8.88
CA GLY A 95 17.36 -13.48 9.56
C GLY A 95 16.91 -13.00 10.95
N GLU A 96 17.63 -12.07 11.57
CA GLU A 96 17.35 -11.55 12.91
C GLU A 96 17.05 -10.03 12.91
N ARG A 97 17.58 -9.28 11.95
CA ARG A 97 17.45 -7.83 11.85
C ARG A 97 17.59 -7.32 10.44
N PHE A 98 17.01 -6.13 10.20
CA PHE A 98 17.27 -5.37 8.98
C PHE A 98 18.54 -4.54 9.17
N ILE A 99 19.46 -4.62 8.23
CA ILE A 99 20.71 -3.86 8.23
C ILE A 99 20.71 -2.95 7.02
N VAL A 100 20.81 -1.64 7.25
CA VAL A 100 20.86 -0.63 6.18
C VAL A 100 21.94 0.41 6.45
N PRO A 101 22.46 1.11 5.42
CA PRO A 101 23.41 2.19 5.61
C PRO A 101 22.80 3.34 6.43
N ARG A 102 23.65 3.99 7.23
CA ARG A 102 23.30 5.28 7.87
C ARG A 102 23.11 6.33 6.79
N GLY A 103 22.12 7.18 6.95
CA GLY A 103 21.81 8.23 5.99
C GLY A 103 20.58 9.03 6.38
N SER A 104 20.07 9.82 5.45
CA SER A 104 18.79 10.49 5.60
C SER A 104 17.65 9.48 5.75
N ARG A 105 16.50 9.95 6.24
CA ARG A 105 15.30 9.12 6.36
C ARG A 105 14.90 8.49 5.02
N GLU A 106 15.00 9.25 3.96
CA GLU A 106 14.66 8.85 2.58
C GLU A 106 15.60 7.74 2.09
N GLU A 107 16.90 7.84 2.37
CA GLU A 107 17.90 6.83 2.00
C GLU A 107 17.67 5.51 2.77
N ILE A 108 17.38 5.60 4.07
CA ILE A 108 17.06 4.44 4.90
C ILE A 108 15.79 3.75 4.40
N ILE A 109 14.71 4.50 4.10
CA ILE A 109 13.47 3.96 3.55
C ILE A 109 13.69 3.32 2.18
N ALA A 110 14.48 3.94 1.31
CA ALA A 110 14.81 3.37 0.01
C ALA A 110 15.57 2.04 0.15
N ALA A 111 16.53 1.96 1.08
CA ALA A 111 17.27 0.74 1.37
C ALA A 111 16.37 -0.36 1.94
N LEU A 112 15.50 -0.04 2.91
CA LEU A 112 14.51 -0.97 3.47
C LEU A 112 13.55 -1.48 2.40
N THR A 113 13.01 -0.57 1.57
CA THR A 113 12.11 -0.92 0.48
C THR A 113 12.76 -1.92 -0.48
N ALA A 114 14.05 -1.73 -0.79
CA ALA A 114 14.78 -2.66 -1.66
C ALA A 114 14.92 -4.04 -1.02
N ILE A 115 15.21 -4.14 0.29
CA ILE A 115 15.25 -5.40 1.04
C ILE A 115 13.87 -6.07 1.02
N TYR A 116 12.81 -5.34 1.35
CA TYR A 116 11.45 -5.88 1.34
C TYR A 116 11.03 -6.39 -0.04
N ARG A 117 11.36 -5.67 -1.11
CA ARG A 117 11.04 -6.10 -2.48
C ARG A 117 11.74 -7.39 -2.87
N GLU A 118 13.01 -7.54 -2.48
CA GLU A 118 13.78 -8.76 -2.70
C GLU A 118 13.18 -9.95 -1.94
N ILE A 119 12.86 -9.77 -0.65
CA ILE A 119 12.23 -10.81 0.18
C ILE A 119 10.83 -11.14 -0.38
N ALA A 120 10.03 -10.12 -0.75
CA ALA A 120 8.71 -10.31 -1.32
C ALA A 120 8.75 -11.13 -2.61
N GLY A 121 9.69 -10.87 -3.52
CA GLY A 121 9.87 -11.67 -4.73
C GLY A 121 10.14 -13.13 -4.40
N ARG A 122 11.05 -13.42 -3.47
CA ARG A 122 11.37 -14.79 -3.07
C ARG A 122 10.20 -15.49 -2.37
N VAL A 123 9.60 -14.84 -1.38
CA VAL A 123 8.60 -15.46 -0.51
C VAL A 123 7.26 -15.61 -1.24
N ILE A 124 6.75 -14.51 -1.82
CA ILE A 124 5.43 -14.49 -2.45
C ILE A 124 5.41 -15.39 -3.70
N PHE A 125 6.46 -15.36 -4.53
CA PHE A 125 6.49 -16.20 -5.73
C PHE A 125 6.60 -17.69 -5.39
N LYS A 126 7.43 -18.05 -4.41
CA LYS A 126 7.50 -19.42 -3.91
C LYS A 126 6.15 -19.90 -3.40
N ARG A 127 5.47 -19.05 -2.60
CA ARG A 127 4.17 -19.40 -2.00
C ARG A 127 3.07 -19.44 -3.06
N CYS A 128 3.10 -18.50 -4.01
CA CYS A 128 2.16 -18.49 -5.13
C CYS A 128 2.27 -19.77 -5.94
N LYS A 129 3.49 -20.25 -6.24
CA LYS A 129 3.71 -21.50 -6.98
C LYS A 129 3.11 -22.72 -6.26
N GLN A 130 3.25 -22.79 -4.93
CA GLN A 130 2.65 -23.88 -4.15
C GLN A 130 1.12 -23.87 -4.19
N LEU A 131 0.51 -22.66 -4.08
CA LEU A 131 -0.94 -22.50 -4.10
C LEU A 131 -1.52 -22.67 -5.52
N GLU A 132 -0.82 -22.23 -6.54
CA GLU A 132 -1.14 -22.43 -7.95
C GLU A 132 -1.32 -23.92 -8.31
N GLU A 133 -0.42 -24.77 -7.82
CA GLU A 133 -0.52 -26.24 -7.98
C GLU A 133 -1.74 -26.80 -7.23
N SER A 134 -1.97 -26.32 -5.99
CA SER A 134 -3.11 -26.77 -5.17
C SER A 134 -4.46 -26.32 -5.74
N CYS A 135 -4.51 -25.12 -6.32
CA CYS A 135 -5.72 -24.54 -6.89
C CYS A 135 -5.93 -24.93 -8.36
N GLN A 136 -4.93 -25.48 -9.05
CA GLN A 136 -4.91 -25.71 -10.50
C GLN A 136 -5.18 -24.44 -11.31
N LEU A 137 -4.65 -23.30 -10.83
CA LEU A 137 -4.83 -21.97 -11.40
C LEU A 137 -3.46 -21.35 -11.68
N HIS A 138 -3.11 -21.16 -12.96
CA HIS A 138 -1.77 -20.78 -13.40
C HIS A 138 -1.75 -19.37 -13.98
N PRO A 139 -1.13 -18.37 -13.30
CA PRO A 139 -0.96 -17.03 -13.84
C PRO A 139 0.06 -17.01 -14.99
N ALA A 140 -0.14 -16.11 -15.95
CA ALA A 140 0.80 -15.92 -17.07
C ALA A 140 2.12 -15.29 -16.62
N ALA A 141 2.07 -14.43 -15.59
CA ALA A 141 3.26 -13.79 -15.01
C ALA A 141 2.98 -13.31 -13.59
N LEU A 142 4.06 -13.24 -12.78
CA LEU A 142 4.05 -12.68 -11.42
C LEU A 142 4.98 -11.47 -11.36
N ARG A 143 4.54 -10.40 -10.68
CA ARG A 143 5.30 -9.17 -10.50
C ARG A 143 5.19 -8.64 -9.07
N ILE A 144 6.23 -7.92 -8.62
CA ILE A 144 6.19 -7.13 -7.38
C ILE A 144 6.13 -5.66 -7.73
N SER A 145 5.20 -4.94 -7.10
CA SER A 145 5.01 -3.51 -7.25
C SER A 145 5.17 -2.75 -5.94
N SER A 146 5.20 -1.43 -6.04
CA SER A 146 5.14 -0.50 -4.90
C SER A 146 3.74 0.12 -4.74
N ALA A 147 2.68 -0.60 -5.09
CA ALA A 147 1.31 -0.11 -4.92
C ALA A 147 0.97 0.03 -3.44
N ASP A 148 0.49 1.21 -3.04
CA ASP A 148 0.12 1.54 -1.65
C ASP A 148 -1.35 1.27 -1.33
N THR A 149 -2.20 1.19 -2.35
CA THR A 149 -3.66 1.13 -2.20
C THR A 149 -4.25 -0.27 -2.30
N ARG A 150 -3.44 -1.26 -2.68
CA ARG A 150 -3.90 -2.65 -2.90
C ARG A 150 -2.78 -3.64 -2.62
N TRP A 151 -3.14 -4.81 -2.11
CA TRP A 151 -2.22 -5.90 -1.81
C TRP A 151 -1.82 -6.70 -3.04
N GLY A 152 -2.75 -6.84 -3.99
CA GLY A 152 -2.55 -7.51 -5.26
C GLY A 152 -3.46 -6.96 -6.35
N SER A 153 -3.28 -7.45 -7.58
CA SER A 153 -4.17 -7.24 -8.71
C SER A 153 -3.90 -8.27 -9.80
N CYS A 154 -4.96 -8.76 -10.44
CA CYS A 154 -4.91 -9.58 -11.63
C CYS A 154 -5.48 -8.80 -12.81
N ASN A 155 -4.84 -8.88 -13.99
CA ASN A 155 -5.34 -8.25 -15.21
C ASN A 155 -5.94 -9.28 -16.18
N SER A 156 -6.57 -8.79 -17.26
CA SER A 156 -7.19 -9.64 -18.29
C SER A 156 -6.22 -10.55 -19.05
N ARG A 157 -4.89 -10.26 -18.97
CA ARG A 157 -3.84 -11.12 -19.52
C ARG A 157 -3.37 -12.21 -18.54
N LYS A 158 -4.08 -12.38 -17.42
CA LYS A 158 -3.75 -13.32 -16.34
C LYS A 158 -2.40 -13.05 -15.69
N GLU A 159 -1.91 -11.81 -15.74
CA GLU A 159 -0.73 -11.38 -14.99
C GLU A 159 -1.14 -10.91 -13.61
N ILE A 160 -0.49 -11.45 -12.57
CA ILE A 160 -0.74 -11.07 -11.18
C ILE A 160 0.42 -10.21 -10.67
N THR A 161 0.06 -9.10 -10.03
CA THR A 161 1.01 -8.19 -9.40
C THR A 161 0.70 -8.09 -7.91
N PHE A 162 1.69 -8.30 -7.05
CA PHE A 162 1.58 -8.14 -5.60
C PHE A 162 2.33 -6.89 -5.13
N SER A 163 1.81 -6.21 -4.11
CA SER A 163 2.57 -5.19 -3.40
C SER A 163 3.67 -5.85 -2.56
N TRP A 164 4.88 -5.26 -2.55
CA TRP A 164 5.94 -5.74 -1.68
C TRP A 164 5.54 -5.67 -0.19
N LYS A 165 4.64 -4.74 0.17
CA LYS A 165 4.13 -4.61 1.55
C LYS A 165 3.43 -5.86 2.05
N LEU A 166 2.98 -6.74 1.15
CA LEU A 166 2.32 -7.98 1.51
C LEU A 166 3.22 -8.91 2.35
N VAL A 167 4.55 -8.89 2.13
CA VAL A 167 5.47 -9.72 2.92
C VAL A 167 5.58 -9.30 4.39
N GLN A 168 5.06 -8.14 4.75
CA GLN A 168 4.97 -7.70 6.16
C GLN A 168 3.86 -8.44 6.93
N CYS A 169 2.88 -8.98 6.21
CA CYS A 169 1.76 -9.72 6.79
C CYS A 169 2.17 -11.11 7.31
N PRO A 170 1.42 -11.68 8.26
CA PRO A 170 1.46 -13.11 8.57
C PRO A 170 1.23 -13.97 7.32
N GLU A 171 1.85 -15.15 7.26
CA GLU A 171 1.78 -16.04 6.10
C GLU A 171 0.34 -16.40 5.70
N GLU A 172 -0.55 -16.62 6.67
CA GLU A 172 -1.95 -16.92 6.40
C GLU A 172 -2.67 -15.79 5.63
N LEU A 173 -2.31 -14.51 5.89
CA LEU A 173 -2.83 -13.37 5.16
C LEU A 173 -2.21 -13.24 3.77
N ILE A 174 -0.94 -13.61 3.62
CA ILE A 174 -0.26 -13.69 2.31
C ILE A 174 -0.97 -14.72 1.44
N ASP A 175 -1.21 -15.91 1.96
CA ASP A 175 -1.93 -16.99 1.27
C ASP A 175 -3.33 -16.57 0.84
N TYR A 176 -4.06 -15.91 1.73
CA TYR A 176 -5.39 -15.39 1.40
C TYR A 176 -5.35 -14.40 0.23
N VAL A 177 -4.39 -13.48 0.21
CA VAL A 177 -4.25 -12.53 -0.91
C VAL A 177 -3.85 -13.26 -2.20
N ILE A 178 -2.95 -14.23 -2.13
CA ILE A 178 -2.56 -15.02 -3.30
C ILE A 178 -3.77 -15.79 -3.85
N ILE A 179 -4.54 -16.47 -3.02
CA ILE A 179 -5.76 -17.18 -3.42
C ILE A 179 -6.79 -16.24 -4.04
N HIS A 180 -6.93 -15.03 -3.46
CA HIS A 180 -7.81 -13.99 -3.99
C HIS A 180 -7.42 -13.60 -5.43
N GLU A 181 -6.14 -13.34 -5.68
CA GLU A 181 -5.65 -12.98 -7.01
C GLU A 181 -5.68 -14.16 -7.99
N LEU A 182 -5.42 -15.40 -7.53
CA LEU A 182 -5.58 -16.60 -8.35
C LEU A 182 -7.04 -16.81 -8.76
N ALA A 183 -8.00 -16.55 -7.88
CA ALA A 183 -9.43 -16.65 -8.22
C ALA A 183 -9.84 -15.69 -9.36
N HIS A 184 -9.16 -14.55 -9.51
CA HIS A 184 -9.35 -13.63 -10.63
C HIS A 184 -8.91 -14.18 -11.98
N LEU A 185 -8.14 -15.25 -12.03
CA LEU A 185 -7.84 -15.96 -13.30
C LEU A 185 -9.09 -16.61 -13.93
N VAL A 186 -10.11 -16.88 -13.11
CA VAL A 186 -11.37 -17.49 -13.51
C VAL A 186 -12.51 -16.46 -13.56
N GLU A 187 -12.56 -15.55 -12.58
CA GLU A 187 -13.65 -14.58 -12.44
C GLU A 187 -13.07 -13.21 -12.09
N LEU A 188 -13.09 -12.29 -13.04
CA LEU A 188 -12.49 -10.95 -12.88
C LEU A 188 -13.28 -10.04 -11.93
N ASN A 189 -14.57 -10.30 -11.73
CA ASN A 189 -15.43 -9.52 -10.84
C ASN A 189 -15.64 -10.25 -9.52
N HIS A 190 -15.85 -9.50 -8.45
CA HIS A 190 -16.17 -10.06 -7.13
C HIS A 190 -17.62 -10.55 -7.01
N SER A 191 -18.06 -11.34 -8.01
CA SER A 191 -19.39 -11.96 -8.07
C SER A 191 -19.57 -13.06 -7.00
N PRO A 192 -20.77 -13.60 -6.78
CA PRO A 192 -20.95 -14.77 -5.93
C PRO A 192 -20.08 -15.97 -6.35
N ARG A 193 -19.88 -16.16 -7.67
CA ARG A 193 -19.00 -17.18 -8.23
C ARG A 193 -17.54 -16.98 -7.82
N PHE A 194 -17.03 -15.74 -7.86
CA PHE A 194 -15.70 -15.41 -7.37
C PHE A 194 -15.51 -15.83 -5.91
N TRP A 195 -16.44 -15.43 -5.04
CA TRP A 195 -16.35 -15.75 -3.61
C TRP A 195 -16.49 -17.24 -3.33
N GLN A 196 -17.22 -17.98 -4.17
CA GLN A 196 -17.27 -19.44 -4.06
C GLN A 196 -15.91 -20.08 -4.37
N ILE A 197 -15.19 -19.58 -5.41
CA ILE A 197 -13.83 -20.03 -5.74
C ILE A 197 -12.89 -19.75 -4.56
N VAL A 198 -12.90 -18.52 -4.03
CA VAL A 198 -12.07 -18.16 -2.88
C VAL A 198 -12.38 -19.04 -1.67
N LYS A 199 -13.65 -19.30 -1.39
CA LYS A 199 -14.10 -20.14 -0.25
C LYS A 199 -13.60 -21.58 -0.34
N ASN A 200 -13.50 -22.14 -1.55
CA ASN A 200 -13.03 -23.51 -1.76
C ASN A 200 -11.57 -23.69 -1.29
N PHE A 201 -10.72 -22.67 -1.46
CA PHE A 201 -9.29 -22.71 -1.13
C PHE A 201 -8.93 -21.97 0.16
N ALA A 202 -9.77 -21.03 0.58
CA ALA A 202 -9.65 -20.29 1.83
C ALA A 202 -11.01 -20.25 2.56
N PRO A 203 -11.44 -21.34 3.23
CA PRO A 203 -12.76 -21.41 3.87
C PRO A 203 -13.03 -20.29 4.88
N ARG A 204 -11.97 -19.80 5.56
CA ARG A 204 -12.01 -18.70 6.53
C ARG A 204 -11.82 -17.30 5.91
N PHE A 205 -12.02 -17.16 4.60
CA PHE A 205 -11.71 -15.92 3.87
C PHE A 205 -12.35 -14.64 4.45
N GLN A 206 -13.54 -14.74 5.05
CA GLN A 206 -14.22 -13.59 5.65
C GLN A 206 -13.45 -13.06 6.87
N GLU A 207 -12.96 -13.98 7.70
CA GLU A 207 -12.12 -13.66 8.85
C GLU A 207 -10.77 -13.08 8.39
N LEU A 208 -10.10 -13.74 7.46
CA LEU A 208 -8.81 -13.31 6.89
C LEU A 208 -8.92 -11.92 6.25
N LYS A 209 -10.01 -11.65 5.53
CA LYS A 209 -10.30 -10.31 4.98
C LYS A 209 -10.43 -9.24 6.07
N LYS A 210 -11.07 -9.57 7.20
CA LYS A 210 -11.19 -8.66 8.35
C LYS A 210 -9.83 -8.45 9.02
N GLN A 211 -9.06 -9.51 9.22
CA GLN A 211 -7.71 -9.45 9.80
C GLN A 211 -6.77 -8.61 8.91
N LEU A 212 -6.76 -8.84 7.59
CA LEU A 212 -5.95 -8.09 6.64
C LEU A 212 -6.27 -6.59 6.67
N ARG A 213 -7.56 -6.22 6.74
CA ARG A 213 -7.98 -4.82 6.88
C ARG A 213 -7.53 -4.19 8.20
N ASN A 214 -7.54 -4.93 9.29
CA ASN A 214 -7.06 -4.45 10.57
C ASN A 214 -5.53 -4.31 10.56
N PHE A 215 -4.83 -5.31 10.04
CA PHE A 215 -3.38 -5.32 9.91
C PHE A 215 -2.86 -4.14 9.06
N SER A 216 -3.54 -3.81 7.95
CA SER A 216 -3.16 -2.69 7.09
C SER A 216 -3.15 -1.33 7.81
N ARG A 217 -3.90 -1.20 8.93
CA ARG A 217 -3.97 0.03 9.75
C ARG A 217 -2.82 0.14 10.75
N THR A 218 -2.17 -0.98 11.05
CA THR A 218 -1.06 -1.03 12.02
C THR A 218 0.31 -0.98 11.37
N LEU A 219 0.39 -1.17 10.04
CA LEU A 219 1.65 -1.14 9.32
C LEU A 219 2.32 0.23 9.41
N PRO A 220 3.65 0.25 9.66
CA PRO A 220 4.43 1.48 9.56
C PRO A 220 4.38 1.99 8.11
N GLN A 221 4.23 3.29 7.97
CA GLN A 221 4.35 3.94 6.66
C GLN A 221 5.84 4.22 6.41
N LEU A 222 6.44 3.31 5.65
CA LEU A 222 7.79 3.46 5.11
C LEU A 222 7.74 4.30 3.85
#